data_5c6a0003a386cbc77e2bd2704ab93679
#
_entry.id   5c6a0003a386cbc77e2bd2704ab93679
#
_cell.length_a   1.000
_cell.length_b   1.000
_cell.length_c   1.000
_cell.angle_alpha   90.00
_cell.angle_beta   90.00
_cell.angle_gamma   90.00
#
_symmetry.space_group_name_H-M   'P 1'
#
loop_
_entity.id
_entity.type
_entity.pdbx_description
1 polymer ?
#
loop_
_entity_poly.entity_id
_entity_poly.type
_entity_poly.pdbx_seq_one_letter_code
_entity_poly.pdbx_strand_id
1 'polypeptide(L)'
;MSDKWDQRFIDLAFHLSGWSKDPSTKVGCVVVGEDREIRSTGFNGFPRGISDDNERLTDRAKKYPLICHAEENAIMHAARIGVSLKGNTAFVTWPPCSRCARSLIQAGIREVVYPTPQELSLIHI
;
A
#
# COMPACT_ATOMS: atom_id res chain seq x y z
N MET A 1 -19.55 -2.66 -2.57
CA MET A 1 -19.95 -3.77 -1.71
C MET A 1 -18.78 -4.72 -1.53
N SER A 2 -18.45 -5.03 -0.32
CA SER A 2 -17.34 -5.94 -0.05
C SER A 2 -17.86 -7.37 0.13
N ASP A 3 -17.06 -8.33 -0.24
CA ASP A 3 -17.30 -9.73 0.02
C ASP A 3 -16.24 -10.26 1.01
N LYS A 4 -16.30 -11.54 1.29
CA LYS A 4 -15.34 -12.15 2.24
C LYS A 4 -13.90 -12.07 1.78
N TRP A 5 -13.66 -12.05 0.46
CA TRP A 5 -12.31 -11.96 -0.08
C TRP A 5 -11.75 -10.55 0.07
N ASP A 6 -12.56 -9.52 -0.17
CA ASP A 6 -12.15 -8.14 0.08
C ASP A 6 -11.77 -7.95 1.54
N GLN A 7 -12.58 -8.49 2.46
CA GLN A 7 -12.27 -8.40 3.87
C GLN A 7 -10.97 -9.13 4.24
N ARG A 8 -10.75 -10.31 3.65
CA ARG A 8 -9.51 -11.07 3.88
C ARG A 8 -8.27 -10.29 3.42
N PHE A 9 -8.34 -9.68 2.25
CA PHE A 9 -7.20 -8.91 1.74
C PHE A 9 -6.98 -7.62 2.51
N ILE A 10 -8.04 -6.97 2.97
CA ILE A 10 -7.91 -5.81 3.87
C ILE A 10 -7.30 -6.24 5.21
N ASP A 11 -7.73 -7.37 5.77
CA ASP A 11 -7.15 -7.90 7.01
C ASP A 11 -5.66 -8.20 6.83
N LEU A 12 -5.27 -8.75 5.69
CA LEU A 12 -3.86 -8.98 5.37
C LEU A 12 -3.09 -7.67 5.27
N ALA A 13 -3.68 -6.65 4.64
CA ALA A 13 -3.06 -5.34 4.54
C ALA A 13 -2.85 -4.72 5.93
N PHE A 14 -3.81 -4.88 6.84
CA PHE A 14 -3.65 -4.44 8.24
C PHE A 14 -2.54 -5.21 8.94
N HIS A 15 -2.44 -6.50 8.71
CA HIS A 15 -1.34 -7.29 9.28
C HIS A 15 0.01 -6.73 8.83
N LEU A 16 0.15 -6.46 7.54
CA LEU A 16 1.39 -5.90 6.98
C LEU A 16 1.68 -4.50 7.50
N SER A 17 0.65 -3.71 7.75
CA SER A 17 0.83 -2.37 8.32
C SER A 17 1.57 -2.41 9.65
N GLY A 18 1.36 -3.47 10.43
CA GLY A 18 2.05 -3.67 11.71
C GLY A 18 3.55 -3.87 11.57
N TRP A 19 4.05 -4.16 10.37
CA TRP A 19 5.48 -4.30 10.12
C TRP A 19 6.17 -2.95 9.90
N SER A 20 5.40 -1.89 9.68
CA SER A 20 5.96 -0.54 9.55
C SER A 20 6.57 -0.07 10.87
N LYS A 21 7.72 0.56 10.79
CA LYS A 21 8.39 1.17 11.95
C LYS A 21 8.01 2.63 12.17
N ASP A 22 7.14 3.16 11.32
CA ASP A 22 6.68 4.54 11.41
C ASP A 22 5.88 4.74 12.70
N PRO A 23 6.31 5.65 13.59
CA PRO A 23 5.61 5.87 14.86
C PRO A 23 4.31 6.64 14.73
N SER A 24 4.10 7.38 13.63
CA SER A 24 2.90 8.20 13.47
C SER A 24 1.78 7.48 12.73
N THR A 25 2.07 6.87 11.59
CA THR A 25 1.06 6.25 10.74
C THR A 25 1.61 4.96 10.13
N LYS A 26 0.85 3.88 10.26
CA LYS A 26 1.23 2.59 9.70
C LYS A 26 0.19 2.19 8.66
N VAL A 27 0.63 1.97 7.43
CA VAL A 27 -0.22 1.65 6.30
C VAL A 27 0.27 0.37 5.63
N GLY A 28 -0.65 -0.47 5.20
CA GLY A 28 -0.35 -1.67 4.44
C GLY A 28 -1.09 -1.68 3.12
N CYS A 29 -0.51 -2.33 2.12
CA CYS A 29 -1.08 -2.48 0.80
C CYS A 29 -0.88 -3.90 0.28
N VAL A 30 -1.95 -4.48 -0.27
CA VAL A 30 -1.90 -5.79 -0.93
C VAL A 30 -2.49 -5.62 -2.33
N VAL A 31 -1.75 -6.03 -3.35
CA VAL A 31 -2.22 -5.98 -4.73
C VAL A 31 -2.56 -7.39 -5.19
N VAL A 32 -3.76 -7.55 -5.74
CA VAL A 32 -4.37 -8.85 -6.03
C VAL A 32 -4.82 -8.87 -7.49
N GLY A 33 -4.55 -9.97 -8.17
CA GLY A 33 -4.95 -10.19 -9.55
C GLY A 33 -6.38 -10.69 -9.68
N GLU A 34 -6.82 -10.92 -10.92
CA GLU A 34 -8.20 -11.31 -11.24
C GLU A 34 -8.58 -12.66 -10.63
N ASP A 35 -7.62 -13.56 -10.45
CA ASP A 35 -7.85 -14.88 -9.88
C ASP A 35 -7.59 -14.91 -8.37
N ARG A 36 -7.59 -13.73 -7.74
CA ARG A 36 -7.34 -13.57 -6.29
C ARG A 36 -5.93 -13.99 -5.88
N GLU A 37 -5.00 -14.04 -6.81
CA GLU A 37 -3.61 -14.25 -6.49
C GLU A 37 -2.97 -12.95 -5.98
N ILE A 38 -2.17 -13.05 -4.95
CA ILE A 38 -1.42 -11.89 -4.44
C ILE A 38 -0.27 -11.62 -5.41
N ARG A 39 -0.24 -10.40 -5.95
CA ARG A 39 0.79 -9.99 -6.91
C ARG A 39 1.92 -9.21 -6.26
N SER A 40 1.61 -8.39 -5.26
CA SER A 40 2.60 -7.61 -4.53
C SER A 40 2.04 -7.15 -3.20
N THR A 41 2.94 -6.78 -2.30
CA THR A 41 2.59 -6.20 -1.02
C THR A 41 3.52 -5.04 -0.70
N GLY A 42 3.09 -4.17 0.20
CA GLY A 42 3.91 -3.08 0.69
C GLY A 42 3.42 -2.57 2.03
N PHE A 43 4.32 -1.97 2.77
CA PHE A 43 4.00 -1.17 3.95
C PHE A 43 4.91 0.05 3.94
N ASN A 44 4.52 1.12 4.64
CA ASN A 44 5.30 2.34 4.59
C ASN A 44 6.61 2.20 5.37
N GLY A 45 7.67 2.80 4.85
CA GLY A 45 9.00 2.71 5.43
C GLY A 45 10.03 3.40 4.56
N PHE A 46 11.26 3.43 5.03
CA PHE A 46 12.37 3.98 4.27
C PHE A 46 12.84 2.98 3.21
N PRO A 47 13.48 3.46 2.14
CA PRO A 47 14.07 2.56 1.14
C PRO A 47 15.07 1.60 1.77
N ARG A 48 15.23 0.43 1.14
CA ARG A 48 16.22 -0.56 1.57
C ARG A 48 17.61 0.08 1.63
N GLY A 49 18.35 -0.24 2.68
CA GLY A 49 19.70 0.30 2.87
C GLY A 49 19.75 1.65 3.58
N ILE A 50 18.62 2.30 3.76
CA ILE A 50 18.53 3.53 4.55
C ILE A 50 18.18 3.16 5.98
N SER A 51 18.96 3.63 6.94
CA SER A 51 18.71 3.38 8.34
C SER A 51 17.40 4.03 8.80
N ASP A 52 16.52 3.25 9.42
CA ASP A 52 15.24 3.72 9.97
C ASP A 52 15.41 4.08 11.45
N ASP A 53 16.43 4.90 11.76
CA ASP A 53 16.64 5.36 13.11
C ASP A 53 15.51 6.30 13.58
N ASN A 54 15.36 6.41 14.89
CA ASN A 54 14.24 7.13 15.48
C ASN A 54 14.23 8.62 15.12
N GLU A 55 15.39 9.23 14.97
CA GLU A 55 15.48 10.66 14.61
C GLU A 55 14.90 10.90 13.22
N ARG A 56 15.26 10.05 12.24
CA ARG A 56 14.72 10.16 10.90
C ARG A 56 13.22 9.90 10.83
N LEU A 57 12.72 8.98 11.65
CA LEU A 57 11.30 8.65 11.69
C LEU A 57 10.43 9.71 12.37
N THR A 58 11.00 10.48 13.29
CA THR A 58 10.24 11.48 14.08
C THR A 58 10.41 12.91 13.59
N ASP A 59 11.53 13.24 12.94
CA ASP A 59 11.78 14.57 12.39
C ASP A 59 11.21 14.65 10.98
N ARG A 60 10.13 15.41 10.78
CA ARG A 60 9.45 15.54 9.49
C ARG A 60 10.38 15.99 8.37
N ALA A 61 11.29 16.91 8.64
CA ALA A 61 12.22 17.41 7.64
C ALA A 61 13.15 16.32 7.11
N LYS A 62 13.48 15.33 7.94
CA LYS A 62 14.30 14.19 7.56
C LYS A 62 13.47 13.03 7.02
N LYS A 63 12.28 12.83 7.58
CA LYS A 63 11.39 11.71 7.24
C LYS A 63 10.80 11.85 5.85
N TYR A 64 10.20 12.99 5.54
CA TYR A 64 9.42 13.17 4.32
C TYR A 64 10.20 12.92 3.03
N PRO A 65 11.46 13.34 2.90
CA PRO A 65 12.23 13.00 1.69
C PRO A 65 12.56 11.52 1.56
N LEU A 66 12.49 10.75 2.64
CA LEU A 66 12.93 9.35 2.66
C LEU A 66 11.78 8.36 2.72
N ILE A 67 10.63 8.73 3.30
CA ILE A 67 9.55 7.79 3.54
C ILE A 67 8.87 7.37 2.23
N CYS A 68 8.80 6.07 2.00
CA CYS A 68 8.00 5.51 0.92
C CYS A 68 6.65 5.07 1.47
N HIS A 69 5.57 5.37 0.75
CA HIS A 69 4.24 4.95 1.14
C HIS A 69 4.02 3.46 0.82
N ALA A 70 3.05 2.85 1.47
CA ALA A 70 2.76 1.42 1.28
C ALA A 70 2.44 1.08 -0.18
N GLU A 71 1.65 1.89 -0.84
CA GLU A 71 1.26 1.71 -2.25
C GLU A 71 2.49 1.81 -3.16
N GLU A 72 3.33 2.81 -2.90
CA GLU A 72 4.58 3.02 -3.61
C GLU A 72 5.49 1.79 -3.49
N ASN A 73 5.63 1.26 -2.28
CA ASN A 73 6.43 0.07 -2.03
C ASN A 73 5.86 -1.16 -2.73
N ALA A 74 4.54 -1.31 -2.76
CA ALA A 74 3.92 -2.42 -3.48
C ALA A 74 4.23 -2.33 -4.98
N ILE A 75 4.16 -1.14 -5.57
CA ILE A 75 4.50 -0.93 -6.98
C ILE A 75 5.97 -1.24 -7.23
N MET A 76 6.86 -0.74 -6.38
CA MET A 76 8.30 -0.95 -6.55
C MET A 76 8.72 -2.41 -6.33
N HIS A 77 8.09 -3.11 -5.39
CA HIS A 77 8.33 -4.55 -5.22
C HIS A 77 7.96 -5.33 -6.48
N ALA A 78 6.81 -5.01 -7.07
CA ALA A 78 6.39 -5.64 -8.32
C ALA A 78 7.38 -5.33 -9.46
N ALA A 79 7.82 -4.08 -9.58
CA ALA A 79 8.81 -3.68 -10.56
C ALA A 79 10.13 -4.42 -10.37
N ARG A 80 10.54 -4.59 -9.11
CA ARG A 80 11.81 -5.23 -8.76
C ARG A 80 11.86 -6.70 -9.18
N ILE A 81 10.75 -7.41 -9.08
CA ILE A 81 10.69 -8.83 -9.43
C ILE A 81 10.05 -9.09 -10.79
N GLY A 82 9.64 -8.05 -11.50
CA GLY A 82 9.10 -8.18 -12.85
C GLY A 82 7.67 -8.69 -12.91
N VAL A 83 6.82 -8.28 -11.95
CA VAL A 83 5.40 -8.67 -11.92
C VAL A 83 4.55 -7.50 -12.37
N SER A 84 3.68 -7.73 -13.38
CA SER A 84 2.74 -6.70 -13.84
C SER A 84 1.60 -6.53 -12.85
N LEU A 85 1.23 -5.27 -12.59
CA LEU A 85 0.07 -4.93 -11.76
C LEU A 85 -1.12 -4.47 -12.60
N LYS A 86 -1.02 -4.57 -13.92
CA LYS A 86 -2.06 -4.12 -14.83
C LYS A 86 -3.36 -4.90 -14.60
N GLY A 87 -4.46 -4.17 -14.43
CA GLY A 87 -5.78 -4.76 -14.23
C GLY A 87 -6.05 -5.31 -12.84
N ASN A 88 -5.13 -5.09 -11.92
CA ASN A 88 -5.24 -5.64 -10.57
C ASN A 88 -6.00 -4.71 -9.63
N THR A 89 -6.31 -5.21 -8.45
CA THR A 89 -6.96 -4.48 -7.36
C THR A 89 -5.97 -4.24 -6.24
N ALA A 90 -5.90 -3.01 -5.75
CA ALA A 90 -5.09 -2.66 -4.59
C ALA A 90 -5.97 -2.55 -3.34
N PHE A 91 -5.60 -3.26 -2.29
CA PHE A 91 -6.25 -3.19 -0.98
C PHE A 91 -5.33 -2.42 -0.05
N VAL A 92 -5.80 -1.29 0.43
CA VAL A 92 -4.99 -0.37 1.24
C VAL A 92 -5.72 -0.07 2.55
N THR A 93 -4.99 -0.02 3.65
CA THR A 93 -5.60 0.22 4.96
C THR A 93 -6.04 1.67 5.18
N TRP A 94 -5.65 2.56 4.27
CA TRP A 94 -5.92 3.99 4.34
C TRP A 94 -6.19 4.53 2.94
N PRO A 95 -7.07 5.52 2.76
CA PRO A 95 -7.28 6.10 1.42
C PRO A 95 -5.95 6.62 0.85
N PRO A 96 -5.61 6.29 -0.40
CA PRO A 96 -4.35 6.74 -0.98
C PRO A 96 -4.32 8.26 -1.15
N CYS A 97 -3.15 8.87 -0.91
CA CYS A 97 -2.95 10.28 -1.21
C CYS A 97 -2.93 10.48 -2.73
N SER A 98 -3.01 11.74 -3.16
CA SER A 98 -3.05 12.04 -4.61
C SER A 98 -1.83 11.51 -5.36
N ARG A 99 -0.66 11.57 -4.75
CA ARG A 99 0.58 11.04 -5.34
C ARG A 99 0.51 9.53 -5.53
N CYS A 100 0.07 8.80 -4.51
CA CYS A 100 -0.08 7.35 -4.59
C CYS A 100 -1.19 6.96 -5.55
N ALA A 101 -2.29 7.71 -5.58
CA ALA A 101 -3.37 7.46 -6.53
C ALA A 101 -2.87 7.58 -7.96
N ARG A 102 -2.10 8.62 -8.28
CA ARG A 102 -1.51 8.77 -9.61
C ARG A 102 -0.60 7.59 -9.97
N SER A 103 0.22 7.17 -9.02
CA SER A 103 1.15 6.04 -9.23
C SER A 103 0.41 4.74 -9.46
N LEU A 104 -0.66 4.49 -8.71
CA LEU A 104 -1.49 3.30 -8.89
C LEU A 104 -2.15 3.30 -10.28
N ILE A 105 -2.68 4.44 -10.72
CA ILE A 105 -3.28 4.57 -12.05
C ILE A 105 -2.24 4.26 -13.13
N GLN A 106 -1.05 4.87 -13.04
CA GLN A 106 0.01 4.66 -14.03
C GLN A 106 0.55 3.24 -14.03
N ALA A 107 0.50 2.55 -12.89
CA ALA A 107 0.88 1.13 -12.78
C ALA A 107 -0.17 0.20 -13.40
N GLY A 108 -1.35 0.70 -13.74
CA GLY A 108 -2.42 -0.06 -14.36
C GLY A 108 -3.42 -0.66 -13.38
N ILE A 109 -3.40 -0.24 -12.12
CA ILE A 109 -4.37 -0.69 -11.13
C ILE A 109 -5.77 -0.29 -11.57
N ARG A 110 -6.71 -1.23 -11.51
CA ARG A 110 -8.09 -1.06 -11.96
C ARG A 110 -8.98 -0.46 -10.88
N GLU A 111 -8.77 -0.82 -9.64
CA GLU A 111 -9.60 -0.36 -8.52
C GLU A 111 -8.80 -0.38 -7.22
N VAL A 112 -9.22 0.47 -6.29
CA VAL A 112 -8.64 0.53 -4.94
C VAL A 112 -9.74 0.32 -3.91
N VAL A 113 -9.51 -0.58 -2.98
CA VAL A 113 -10.42 -0.87 -1.87
C VAL A 113 -9.76 -0.41 -0.58
N TYR A 114 -10.46 0.34 0.23
CA TYR A 114 -9.96 0.81 1.52
C TYR A 114 -11.11 0.89 2.53
N PRO A 115 -10.82 0.77 3.85
CA PRO A 115 -11.86 0.79 4.86
C PRO A 115 -12.36 2.21 5.13
N THR A 116 -13.64 2.31 5.44
CA THR A 116 -14.25 3.50 6.04
C THR A 116 -14.75 3.11 7.43
N PRO A 117 -15.22 4.05 8.26
CA PRO A 117 -15.72 3.69 9.59
C PRO A 117 -16.86 2.67 9.59
N GLN A 118 -17.64 2.57 8.51
CA GLN A 118 -18.78 1.67 8.43
C GLN A 118 -18.53 0.44 7.58
N GLU A 119 -17.81 0.58 6.48
CA GLU A 119 -17.65 -0.50 5.50
C GLU A 119 -16.41 -0.29 4.64
N LEU A 120 -16.16 -1.19 3.72
CA LEU A 120 -15.11 -1.02 2.72
C LEU A 120 -15.63 -0.15 1.60
N SER A 121 -14.81 0.82 1.18
CA SER A 121 -15.07 1.65 0.00
C SER A 121 -14.21 1.18 -1.16
N LEU A 122 -14.72 1.40 -2.36
CA LEU A 122 -14.06 0.98 -3.58
C LEU A 122 -14.05 2.13 -4.58
N ILE A 123 -12.87 2.42 -5.13
CA ILE A 123 -12.68 3.43 -6.17
C ILE A 123 -12.28 2.70 -7.45
N HIS A 124 -13.10 2.85 -8.49
CA HIS A 124 -12.74 2.40 -9.84
C HIS A 124 -11.89 3.45 -10.54
N ILE A 125 -10.89 2.97 -11.20
CA ILE A 125 -9.97 3.82 -11.97
C ILE A 125 -10.20 3.63 -13.47
#